data_81574f17498b4d3013b01112007cf40d
#
_entry.id   81574f17498b4d3013b01112007cf40d
#
_cell.length_a   1.000
_cell.length_b   1.000
_cell.length_c   1.000
_cell.angle_alpha   90.00
_cell.angle_beta   90.00
_cell.angle_gamma   90.00
#
_symmetry.space_group_name_H-M   'P 1'
#
loop_
_entity.id
_entity.type
_entity.pdbx_description
1 polymer ?
#
loop_
_entity_poly.entity_id
_entity_poly.type
_entity_poly.pdbx_seq_one_letter_code
_entity_poly.pdbx_strand_id
1 'polypeptide(L)'
;MVYPGRMADTSHALSSSVLRERLEAAFPSLLEELTQLVAIPSVSSDPAHAADVERSAEHIRERFAALGLDAKVLRETAADGTEGKPALVAHSPRIEGAPTVLLYAHHDVQPVGELSRWSMDPYKAEVRGDRIYGRGSSDDGAGITVHL
;
A
#
# COMPACT_ATOMS: atom_id res chain seq x y z
N MET A 1 26.82 -23.67 -22.85
CA MET A 1 26.94 -23.96 -21.41
C MET A 1 25.52 -23.92 -20.86
N VAL A 2 24.89 -25.07 -20.67
CA VAL A 2 23.49 -25.18 -20.24
C VAL A 2 23.51 -25.22 -18.71
N TYR A 3 22.91 -24.20 -18.05
CA TYR A 3 22.69 -24.24 -16.62
C TYR A 3 21.62 -25.31 -16.32
N PRO A 4 21.91 -26.33 -15.50
CA PRO A 4 20.87 -27.23 -15.04
C PRO A 4 19.95 -26.46 -14.10
N GLY A 5 18.77 -26.13 -14.55
CA GLY A 5 17.72 -25.57 -13.71
C GLY A 5 17.41 -26.52 -12.57
N ARG A 6 17.77 -26.16 -11.37
CA ARG A 6 17.27 -26.81 -10.16
C ARG A 6 15.76 -26.59 -10.16
N MET A 7 14.99 -27.66 -10.37
CA MET A 7 13.56 -27.62 -10.10
C MET A 7 13.41 -27.22 -8.62
N ALA A 8 12.83 -26.04 -8.39
CA ALA A 8 12.46 -25.64 -7.05
C ALA A 8 11.47 -26.71 -6.54
N ASP A 9 11.70 -27.20 -5.34
CA ASP A 9 10.78 -28.08 -4.66
C ASP A 9 9.46 -27.31 -4.46
N THR A 10 8.45 -27.61 -5.28
CA THR A 10 7.13 -26.96 -5.26
C THR A 10 6.25 -27.49 -4.14
N SER A 11 6.77 -28.32 -3.25
CA SER A 11 6.02 -28.97 -2.15
C SER A 11 5.48 -28.00 -1.11
N HIS A 12 5.90 -26.71 -1.14
CA HIS A 12 5.45 -25.65 -0.21
C HIS A 12 4.55 -24.58 -0.87
N ALA A 13 4.25 -24.69 -2.16
CA ALA A 13 3.36 -23.76 -2.83
C ALA A 13 1.91 -24.01 -2.38
N LEU A 14 1.27 -22.99 -1.84
CA LEU A 14 -0.16 -23.04 -1.52
C LEU A 14 -0.96 -23.22 -2.81
N SER A 15 -1.97 -24.09 -2.79
CA SER A 15 -2.87 -24.25 -3.93
C SER A 15 -3.69 -22.96 -4.15
N SER A 16 -4.11 -22.70 -5.39
CA SER A 16 -4.94 -21.53 -5.73
C SER A 16 -6.26 -21.51 -4.93
N SER A 17 -6.81 -22.66 -4.56
CA SER A 17 -8.01 -22.75 -3.72
C SER A 17 -7.75 -22.26 -2.31
N VAL A 18 -6.64 -22.67 -1.69
CA VAL A 18 -6.24 -22.20 -0.35
C VAL A 18 -5.95 -20.70 -0.35
N LEU A 19 -5.29 -20.20 -1.39
CA LEU A 19 -5.04 -18.76 -1.52
C LEU A 19 -6.34 -17.97 -1.64
N ARG A 20 -7.30 -18.46 -2.43
CA ARG A 20 -8.63 -17.84 -2.58
C ARG A 20 -9.38 -17.82 -1.26
N GLU A 21 -9.43 -18.92 -0.54
CA GLU A 21 -10.11 -19.03 0.75
C GLU A 21 -9.51 -18.03 1.76
N ARG A 22 -8.17 -17.92 1.82
CA ARG A 22 -7.49 -16.95 2.68
C ARG A 22 -7.82 -15.51 2.31
N LEU A 23 -7.83 -15.21 1.01
CA LEU A 23 -8.18 -13.87 0.51
C LEU A 23 -9.64 -13.52 0.84
N GLU A 24 -10.57 -14.44 0.62
CA GLU A 24 -11.98 -14.24 0.96
C GLU A 24 -12.18 -14.01 2.46
N ALA A 25 -11.45 -14.72 3.31
CA ALA A 25 -11.46 -14.52 4.76
C ALA A 25 -10.83 -13.18 5.19
N ALA A 26 -9.78 -12.71 4.49
CA ALA A 26 -9.11 -11.44 4.78
C ALA A 26 -9.83 -10.22 4.19
N PHE A 27 -10.68 -10.40 3.19
CA PHE A 27 -11.26 -9.32 2.40
C PHE A 27 -11.97 -8.23 3.25
N PRO A 28 -12.75 -8.56 4.29
CA PRO A 28 -13.38 -7.52 5.12
C PRO A 28 -12.37 -6.61 5.82
N SER A 29 -11.26 -7.16 6.32
CA SER A 29 -10.20 -6.38 6.98
C SER A 29 -9.39 -5.56 5.98
N LEU A 30 -9.16 -6.07 4.76
CA LEU A 30 -8.50 -5.33 3.69
C LEU A 30 -9.36 -4.15 3.21
N LEU A 31 -10.67 -4.34 3.14
CA LEU A 31 -11.61 -3.26 2.80
C LEU A 31 -11.63 -2.17 3.89
N GLU A 32 -11.60 -2.54 5.16
CA GLU A 32 -11.47 -1.60 6.27
C GLU A 32 -10.16 -0.82 6.19
N GLU A 33 -9.06 -1.49 5.88
CA GLU A 33 -7.74 -0.89 5.71
C GLU A 33 -7.75 0.15 4.58
N LEU A 34 -8.31 -0.20 3.42
CA LEU A 34 -8.47 0.73 2.30
C LEU A 34 -9.33 1.94 2.70
N THR A 35 -10.38 1.72 3.49
CA THR A 35 -11.24 2.79 4.01
C THR A 35 -10.46 3.74 4.90
N GLN A 36 -9.58 3.24 5.75
CA GLN A 36 -8.71 4.05 6.61
C GLN A 36 -7.68 4.84 5.80
N LEU A 37 -7.10 4.25 4.76
CA LEU A 37 -6.19 4.96 3.85
C LEU A 37 -6.91 6.11 3.12
N VAL A 38 -8.10 5.88 2.59
CA VAL A 38 -8.92 6.92 1.93
C VAL A 38 -9.24 8.08 2.86
N ALA A 39 -9.39 7.83 4.16
CA ALA A 39 -9.68 8.87 5.15
C ALA A 39 -8.49 9.80 5.44
N ILE A 40 -7.30 9.50 4.91
CA ILE A 40 -6.11 10.34 5.07
C ILE A 40 -5.93 11.17 3.79
N PRO A 41 -6.14 12.50 3.82
CA PRO A 41 -5.97 13.37 2.65
C PRO A 41 -4.49 13.63 2.35
N SER A 42 -3.75 12.58 1.99
CA SER A 42 -2.30 12.60 1.77
C SER A 42 -1.89 13.28 0.46
N VAL A 43 -2.36 14.50 0.25
CA VAL A 43 -2.10 15.30 -0.98
C VAL A 43 -0.69 15.84 -0.96
N SER A 44 0.27 15.13 -1.56
CA SER A 44 1.69 15.46 -1.52
C SER A 44 2.05 16.77 -2.24
N SER A 45 1.22 17.22 -3.17
CA SER A 45 1.40 18.47 -3.92
C SER A 45 0.94 19.72 -3.16
N ASP A 46 0.25 19.57 -2.02
CA ASP A 46 -0.25 20.70 -1.21
C ASP A 46 0.48 20.73 0.15
N PRO A 47 1.25 21.78 0.45
CA PRO A 47 1.94 21.92 1.74
C PRO A 47 0.99 21.90 2.95
N ALA A 48 -0.28 22.28 2.80
CA ALA A 48 -1.26 22.19 3.87
C ALA A 48 -1.53 20.76 4.32
N HIS A 49 -1.29 19.78 3.47
CA HIS A 49 -1.43 18.35 3.74
C HIS A 49 -0.13 17.63 4.12
N ALA A 50 0.95 18.37 4.40
CA ALA A 50 2.23 17.75 4.73
C ALA A 50 2.13 16.76 5.91
N ALA A 51 1.40 17.13 6.97
CA ALA A 51 1.16 16.25 8.12
C ALA A 51 0.30 15.02 7.77
N ASP A 52 -0.57 15.11 6.78
CA ASP A 52 -1.38 14.00 6.31
C ASP A 52 -0.55 13.01 5.50
N VAL A 53 0.40 13.50 4.71
CA VAL A 53 1.37 12.66 3.97
C VAL A 53 2.23 11.87 4.96
N GLU A 54 2.72 12.50 6.03
CA GLU A 54 3.45 11.83 7.10
C GLU A 54 2.58 10.77 7.80
N ARG A 55 1.34 11.11 8.12
CA ARG A 55 0.38 10.19 8.78
C ARG A 55 0.09 8.99 7.90
N SER A 56 -0.02 9.18 6.58
CA SER A 56 -0.23 8.09 5.63
C SER A 56 0.97 7.13 5.60
N ALA A 57 2.19 7.66 5.53
CA ALA A 57 3.40 6.84 5.54
C ALA A 57 3.53 6.02 6.83
N GLU A 58 3.27 6.66 7.99
CA GLU A 58 3.35 6.00 9.29
C GLU A 58 2.26 4.94 9.46
N HIS A 59 1.03 5.22 9.04
CA HIS A 59 -0.06 4.24 9.05
C HIS A 59 0.33 2.98 8.29
N ILE A 60 0.86 3.10 7.07
CA ILE A 60 1.29 1.96 6.26
C ILE A 60 2.48 1.24 6.91
N ARG A 61 3.44 1.99 7.47
CA ARG A 61 4.57 1.41 8.22
C ARG A 61 4.08 0.49 9.34
N GLU A 62 3.10 0.96 10.13
CA GLU A 62 2.53 0.17 11.22
C GLU A 62 1.86 -1.11 10.72
N ARG A 63 1.15 -1.04 9.60
CA ARG A 63 0.48 -2.21 9.01
C ARG A 63 1.49 -3.25 8.55
N PHE A 64 2.53 -2.85 7.81
CA PHE A 64 3.59 -3.77 7.39
C PHE A 64 4.38 -4.33 8.58
N ALA A 65 4.64 -3.52 9.60
CA ALA A 65 5.29 -3.99 10.83
C ALA A 65 4.42 -5.03 11.58
N ALA A 66 3.10 -4.86 11.59
CA ALA A 66 2.18 -5.84 12.19
C ALA A 66 2.18 -7.20 11.44
N LEU A 67 2.54 -7.21 10.16
CA LEU A 67 2.79 -8.43 9.38
C LEU A 67 4.17 -9.07 9.63
N GLY A 68 4.99 -8.48 10.51
CA GLY A 68 6.32 -8.97 10.85
C GLY A 68 7.43 -8.53 9.87
N LEU A 69 7.16 -7.52 9.03
CA LEU A 69 8.16 -6.94 8.14
C LEU A 69 9.01 -5.89 8.87
N ASP A 70 10.29 -5.75 8.48
CA ASP A 70 11.14 -4.62 8.89
C ASP A 70 10.75 -3.39 8.06
N ALA A 71 9.81 -2.60 8.58
CA ALA A 71 9.21 -1.46 7.91
C ALA A 71 9.75 -0.13 8.47
N LYS A 72 10.23 0.74 7.58
CA LYS A 72 10.85 2.03 7.90
C LYS A 72 10.32 3.13 6.99
N VAL A 73 10.06 4.30 7.57
CA VAL A 73 9.84 5.53 6.81
C VAL A 73 11.19 6.20 6.58
N LEU A 74 11.50 6.42 5.33
CA LEU A 74 12.74 7.06 4.88
C LEU A 74 12.43 8.47 4.35
N ARG A 75 13.38 9.37 4.55
CA ARG A 75 13.40 10.71 3.96
C ARG A 75 14.79 10.97 3.42
N GLU A 76 14.85 11.52 2.24
CA GLU A 76 16.08 11.96 1.63
C GLU A 76 16.11 13.49 1.60
N THR A 77 17.27 14.07 1.87
CA THR A 77 17.45 15.52 1.76
C THR A 77 18.19 15.81 0.47
N ALA A 78 17.60 16.63 -0.37
CA ALA A 78 18.23 17.08 -1.59
C ALA A 78 19.50 17.94 -1.32
N ALA A 79 20.36 18.12 -2.33
CA ALA A 79 21.59 18.88 -2.18
C ALA A 79 21.39 20.36 -1.80
N ASP A 80 20.21 20.91 -2.07
CA ASP A 80 19.81 22.27 -1.68
C ASP A 80 19.23 22.36 -0.26
N GLY A 81 19.21 21.26 0.49
CA GLY A 81 18.65 21.19 1.84
C GLY A 81 17.14 20.94 1.89
N THR A 82 16.46 20.77 0.76
CA THR A 82 15.04 20.47 0.73
C THR A 82 14.80 19.02 1.21
N GLU A 83 13.96 18.86 2.21
CA GLU A 83 13.50 17.53 2.63
C GLU A 83 12.55 16.92 1.59
N GLY A 84 12.84 15.67 1.20
CA GLY A 84 11.97 14.85 0.39
C GLY A 84 10.71 14.40 1.13
N LYS A 85 9.71 14.00 0.38
CA LYS A 85 8.51 13.38 0.96
C LYS A 85 8.84 12.02 1.58
N PRO A 86 8.08 11.57 2.60
CA PRO A 86 8.32 10.26 3.21
C PRO A 86 8.13 9.14 2.19
N ALA A 87 9.05 8.20 2.17
CA ALA A 87 8.94 6.94 1.45
C ALA A 87 9.01 5.78 2.44
N LEU A 88 8.19 4.77 2.22
CA LEU A 88 8.19 3.58 3.07
C LEU A 88 8.93 2.44 2.37
N VAL A 89 9.80 1.77 3.10
CA VAL A 89 10.45 0.53 2.68
C VAL A 89 10.21 -0.54 3.73
N ALA A 90 9.76 -1.71 3.29
CA ALA A 90 9.53 -2.85 4.16
C ALA A 90 10.23 -4.10 3.59
N HIS A 91 10.86 -4.87 4.45
CA HIS A 91 11.57 -6.09 4.06
C HIS A 91 11.04 -7.29 4.84
N SER A 92 10.74 -8.36 4.12
CA SER A 92 10.55 -9.68 4.75
C SER A 92 11.90 -10.25 5.22
N PRO A 93 11.92 -11.17 6.20
CA PRO A 93 13.10 -11.93 6.51
C PRO A 93 13.69 -12.59 5.26
N ARG A 94 15.01 -12.53 5.13
CA ARG A 94 15.71 -13.15 3.98
C ARG A 94 15.60 -14.66 4.06
N ILE A 95 15.24 -15.26 2.93
CA ILE A 95 15.25 -16.71 2.74
C ILE A 95 16.41 -17.02 1.79
N GLU A 96 17.37 -17.84 2.23
CA GLU A 96 18.53 -18.19 1.43
C GLU A 96 18.11 -18.98 0.16
N GLY A 97 18.62 -18.54 -0.99
CA GLY A 97 18.30 -19.14 -2.28
C GLY A 97 16.95 -18.75 -2.88
N ALA A 98 16.11 -18.00 -2.14
CA ALA A 98 14.87 -17.48 -2.70
C ALA A 98 15.12 -16.21 -3.53
N PRO A 99 14.36 -15.99 -4.62
CA PRO A 99 14.39 -14.73 -5.35
C PRO A 99 13.84 -13.59 -4.50
N THR A 100 14.32 -12.38 -4.75
CA THR A 100 13.73 -11.15 -4.18
C THR A 100 12.69 -10.60 -5.15
N VAL A 101 11.50 -10.31 -4.65
CA VAL A 101 10.43 -9.64 -5.39
C VAL A 101 10.25 -8.24 -4.82
N LEU A 102 10.27 -7.23 -5.69
CA LEU A 102 9.93 -5.85 -5.33
C LEU A 102 8.46 -5.60 -5.64
N LEU A 103 7.70 -5.22 -4.61
CA LEU A 103 6.34 -4.72 -4.73
C LEU A 103 6.40 -3.19 -4.63
N TYR A 104 5.61 -2.49 -5.45
CA TYR A 104 5.58 -1.03 -5.49
C TYR A 104 4.14 -0.52 -5.46
N ALA A 105 3.91 0.52 -4.68
CA ALA A 105 2.71 1.34 -4.67
C ALA A 105 3.07 2.73 -4.15
N HIS A 106 2.20 3.75 -4.36
CA HIS A 106 2.38 5.06 -3.73
C HIS A 106 1.24 5.36 -2.75
N HIS A 107 1.54 6.15 -1.70
CA HIS A 107 0.60 6.42 -0.62
C HIS A 107 0.01 7.84 -0.64
N ASP A 108 0.51 8.68 -1.51
CA ASP A 108 -0.04 10.01 -1.70
C ASP A 108 -1.19 10.00 -2.72
N VAL A 109 -2.00 11.04 -2.67
CA VAL A 109 -3.16 11.19 -3.54
C VAL A 109 -3.16 12.53 -4.25
N GLN A 110 -3.85 12.60 -5.38
CA GLN A 110 -4.12 13.86 -6.09
C GLN A 110 -5.14 14.70 -5.33
N PRO A 111 -5.09 16.05 -5.47
CA PRO A 111 -6.16 16.92 -5.00
C PRO A 111 -7.54 16.49 -5.51
N VAL A 112 -8.55 16.70 -4.72
CA VAL A 112 -9.94 16.31 -5.07
C VAL A 112 -10.55 17.15 -6.20
N GLY A 113 -9.96 18.32 -6.50
CA GLY A 113 -10.51 19.26 -7.46
C GLY A 113 -11.79 19.95 -6.93
N GLU A 114 -12.74 20.20 -7.82
CA GLU A 114 -14.01 20.84 -7.43
C GLU A 114 -14.90 19.89 -6.64
N LEU A 115 -15.18 20.21 -5.37
CA LEU A 115 -16.03 19.40 -4.49
C LEU A 115 -17.45 19.20 -5.04
N SER A 116 -17.96 20.16 -5.83
CA SER A 116 -19.28 20.05 -6.48
C SER A 116 -19.40 18.89 -7.47
N ARG A 117 -18.28 18.35 -7.92
CA ARG A 117 -18.23 17.18 -8.82
C ARG A 117 -18.28 15.84 -8.09
N TRP A 118 -18.19 15.85 -6.75
CA TRP A 118 -18.31 14.66 -5.94
C TRP A 118 -19.74 14.51 -5.42
N SER A 119 -20.28 13.29 -5.49
CA SER A 119 -21.59 12.95 -4.91
C SER A 119 -21.51 12.58 -3.42
N MET A 120 -20.31 12.64 -2.84
CA MET A 120 -19.98 12.24 -1.47
C MET A 120 -18.71 12.98 -1.03
N ASP A 121 -18.36 12.87 0.25
CA ASP A 121 -17.06 13.33 0.75
C ASP A 121 -15.93 12.46 0.12
N PRO A 122 -15.01 13.07 -0.64
CA PRO A 122 -13.94 12.32 -1.31
C PRO A 122 -13.01 11.55 -0.36
N TYR A 123 -12.91 11.97 0.90
CA TYR A 123 -12.09 11.30 1.93
C TYR A 123 -12.90 10.39 2.87
N LYS A 124 -14.16 10.11 2.52
CA LYS A 124 -14.99 9.13 3.21
C LYS A 124 -15.37 8.02 2.24
N ALA A 125 -14.65 6.91 2.32
CA ALA A 125 -14.91 5.79 1.43
C ALA A 125 -16.36 5.29 1.52
N GLU A 126 -17.00 5.09 0.38
CA GLU A 126 -18.33 4.50 0.28
C GLU A 126 -18.31 3.22 -0.56
N VAL A 127 -18.84 2.15 0.00
CA VAL A 127 -19.07 0.89 -0.75
C VAL A 127 -20.48 0.94 -1.36
N ARG A 128 -20.56 0.79 -2.67
CA ARG A 128 -21.81 0.76 -3.44
C ARG A 128 -21.81 -0.47 -4.37
N GLY A 129 -22.52 -1.51 -3.98
CA GLY A 129 -22.50 -2.80 -4.69
C GLY A 129 -21.12 -3.45 -4.61
N ASP A 130 -20.51 -3.70 -5.75
CA ASP A 130 -19.19 -4.32 -5.91
C ASP A 130 -18.02 -3.31 -6.03
N ARG A 131 -18.26 -2.03 -5.73
CA ARG A 131 -17.29 -0.94 -5.89
C ARG A 131 -17.12 -0.13 -4.63
N ILE A 132 -15.89 0.37 -4.43
CA ILE A 132 -15.56 1.37 -3.42
C ILE A 132 -15.24 2.69 -4.12
N TYR A 133 -15.75 3.79 -3.56
CA TYR A 133 -15.57 5.16 -4.04
C TYR A 133 -14.86 5.98 -2.98
N GLY A 134 -13.90 6.79 -3.41
CA GLY A 134 -13.13 7.73 -2.58
C GLY A 134 -11.87 8.18 -3.29
N ARG A 135 -11.30 9.33 -2.90
CA ARG A 135 -10.02 9.79 -3.43
C ARG A 135 -8.91 8.81 -3.00
N GLY A 136 -8.14 8.29 -3.97
CA GLY A 136 -7.06 7.35 -3.69
C GLY A 136 -7.52 5.89 -3.51
N SER A 137 -8.83 5.57 -3.58
CA SER A 137 -9.30 4.19 -3.42
C SER A 137 -8.76 3.23 -4.49
N SER A 138 -8.54 3.73 -5.72
CA SER A 138 -7.94 2.96 -6.82
C SER A 138 -6.49 3.36 -7.09
N ASP A 139 -6.18 4.63 -7.01
CA ASP A 139 -4.88 5.22 -7.32
C ASP A 139 -4.33 5.93 -6.05
N ASP A 140 -3.53 5.26 -5.20
CA ASP A 140 -3.06 3.88 -5.32
C ASP A 140 -3.27 3.08 -4.00
N GLY A 141 -4.28 3.46 -3.22
CA GLY A 141 -4.62 2.76 -1.97
C GLY A 141 -4.93 1.28 -2.19
N ALA A 142 -5.56 0.94 -3.32
CA ALA A 142 -5.79 -0.46 -3.70
C ALA A 142 -4.46 -1.22 -3.90
N GLY A 143 -3.45 -0.59 -4.53
CA GLY A 143 -2.11 -1.16 -4.70
C GLY A 143 -1.46 -1.48 -3.36
N ILE A 144 -1.52 -0.55 -2.40
CA ILE A 144 -1.02 -0.78 -1.04
C ILE A 144 -1.77 -1.94 -0.37
N THR A 145 -3.11 -1.94 -0.46
CA THR A 145 -3.95 -2.95 0.19
C THR A 145 -3.69 -4.35 -0.35
N VAL A 146 -3.37 -4.48 -1.64
CA VAL A 146 -3.00 -5.78 -2.26
C VAL A 146 -1.65 -6.31 -1.73
N HIS A 147 -0.78 -5.43 -1.22
CA HIS A 147 0.51 -5.81 -0.64
C HIS A 147 0.41 -6.22 0.84
N LEU A 148 -0.71 -5.94 1.50
CA LEU A 148 -1.03 -6.31 2.88
C LEU A 148 -1.69 -7.69 2.95
#